data_ac5515fd42d3fefb179af2415db6857a
#
_entry.id   ac5515fd42d3fefb179af2415db6857a
#
_cell.length_a   1.000
_cell.length_b   1.000
_cell.length_c   1.000
_cell.angle_alpha   90.00
_cell.angle_beta   90.00
_cell.angle_gamma   90.00
#
_symmetry.space_group_name_H-M   'P 1'
#
loop_
_entity.id
_entity.type
_entity.pdbx_description
1 polymer ?
#
loop_
_entity_poly.entity_id
_entity_poly.type
_entity_poly.pdbx_seq_one_letter_code
_entity_poly.pdbx_strand_id
1 'polypeptide(L)'
;GAYILIVRNRLAFEELYGSDLPVAGEYLNEEENRLENDGERIKIALGTFPIHDFSYDDSLPWPEQADAGGFAMELMRTSDNSANDPLDPLGHGIPTNWRLGGSPGRSGSQTFEGADPLDDSDQDGLPAFLEHALGSDNLNSLSGPELLSAERQDGTLTFTFQRKLSADDVLLTVEVSRDLILWTNETALVSEVAGNEGTSIVTYTPTFEAGNDARLFMRLRATLVDPLP
;
A
#
# COMPACT_ATOMS: atom_id res chain seq x y z
N GLY A 1 -9.43 -5.51 17.55
CA GLY A 1 -10.47 -4.46 17.61
C GLY A 1 -11.54 -4.70 16.57
N ALA A 2 -12.69 -4.07 16.72
CA ALA A 2 -13.73 -4.10 15.71
C ALA A 2 -13.65 -2.83 14.86
N TYR A 3 -13.83 -2.97 13.56
CA TYR A 3 -13.94 -1.84 12.66
C TYR A 3 -15.38 -1.34 12.61
N ILE A 4 -15.54 -0.06 12.33
CA ILE A 4 -16.82 0.61 12.12
C ILE A 4 -16.64 1.53 10.91
N LEU A 5 -17.61 1.53 10.01
CA LEU A 5 -17.55 2.32 8.79
C LEU A 5 -18.59 3.44 8.83
N ILE A 6 -18.17 4.62 8.44
CA ILE A 6 -19.04 5.76 8.14
C ILE A 6 -18.82 6.08 6.66
N VAL A 7 -19.87 5.99 5.87
CA VAL A 7 -19.79 6.06 4.40
C VAL A 7 -20.55 7.26 3.86
N ARG A 8 -20.23 7.69 2.65
CA ARG A 8 -20.95 8.79 1.99
C ARG A 8 -22.35 8.40 1.60
N ASN A 9 -22.51 7.21 1.02
CA ASN A 9 -23.80 6.67 0.55
C ASN A 9 -23.78 5.16 0.76
N ARG A 10 -24.63 4.69 1.65
CA ARG A 10 -24.68 3.29 2.06
C ARG A 10 -25.05 2.35 0.91
N LEU A 11 -26.02 2.73 0.10
CA LEU A 11 -26.46 1.88 -1.01
C LEU A 11 -25.37 1.69 -2.06
N ALA A 12 -24.69 2.78 -2.45
CA ALA A 12 -23.57 2.72 -3.38
C ALA A 12 -22.38 1.95 -2.80
N PHE A 13 -22.12 2.09 -1.50
CA PHE A 13 -21.07 1.36 -0.81
C PHE A 13 -21.36 -0.15 -0.77
N GLU A 14 -22.58 -0.54 -0.39
CA GLU A 14 -23.00 -1.95 -0.32
C GLU A 14 -23.04 -2.61 -1.71
N GLU A 15 -23.34 -1.85 -2.77
CA GLU A 15 -23.28 -2.35 -4.15
C GLU A 15 -21.84 -2.69 -4.56
N LEU A 16 -20.85 -1.90 -4.12
CA LEU A 16 -19.43 -2.07 -4.48
C LEU A 16 -18.70 -3.09 -3.60
N TYR A 17 -18.97 -3.08 -2.29
CA TYR A 17 -18.20 -3.85 -1.30
C TYR A 17 -19.01 -4.94 -0.59
N GLY A 18 -20.30 -5.09 -0.91
CA GLY A 18 -21.21 -6.01 -0.23
C GLY A 18 -21.79 -5.43 1.05
N SER A 19 -22.85 -6.09 1.56
CA SER A 19 -23.62 -5.65 2.73
C SER A 19 -23.10 -6.15 4.06
N ASP A 20 -22.05 -6.97 4.08
CA ASP A 20 -21.55 -7.65 5.28
C ASP A 20 -20.60 -6.80 6.13
N LEU A 21 -20.16 -5.65 5.61
CA LEU A 21 -19.29 -4.74 6.32
C LEU A 21 -20.06 -3.88 7.35
N PRO A 22 -19.42 -3.56 8.50
CA PRO A 22 -20.09 -2.91 9.63
C PRO A 22 -20.29 -1.41 9.41
N VAL A 23 -21.20 -1.03 8.52
CA VAL A 23 -21.56 0.37 8.26
C VAL A 23 -22.45 0.89 9.39
N ALA A 24 -21.93 1.83 10.17
CA ALA A 24 -22.63 2.46 11.28
C ALA A 24 -23.50 3.66 10.87
N GLY A 25 -23.16 4.29 9.76
CA GLY A 25 -23.91 5.46 9.29
C GLY A 25 -23.31 6.09 8.04
N GLU A 26 -23.94 7.17 7.63
CA GLU A 26 -23.50 8.02 6.54
C GLU A 26 -23.01 9.36 7.11
N TYR A 27 -21.90 9.88 6.57
CA TYR A 27 -21.52 11.25 6.89
C TYR A 27 -22.29 12.22 5.99
N LEU A 28 -22.72 13.29 6.60
CA LEU A 28 -23.46 14.35 5.94
C LEU A 28 -22.57 15.59 5.91
N ASN A 29 -22.29 16.06 4.72
CA ASN A 29 -21.79 17.39 4.47
C ASN A 29 -22.94 18.19 3.84
N GLU A 30 -23.25 19.36 4.38
CA GLU A 30 -24.45 20.12 4.03
C GLU A 30 -24.46 20.60 2.57
N GLU A 31 -23.30 20.72 1.91
CA GLU A 31 -23.20 21.27 0.57
C GLU A 31 -22.94 20.24 -0.53
N GLU A 32 -22.02 19.29 -0.35
CA GLU A 32 -21.63 18.38 -1.42
C GLU A 32 -21.57 16.91 -1.03
N ASN A 33 -21.69 16.61 0.26
CA ASN A 33 -21.68 15.26 0.82
C ASN A 33 -20.49 14.40 0.36
N ARG A 34 -19.30 14.98 0.37
CA ARG A 34 -18.02 14.35 0.02
C ARG A 34 -16.91 14.87 0.93
N LEU A 35 -15.85 14.12 1.05
CA LEU A 35 -14.59 14.64 1.57
C LEU A 35 -13.92 15.48 0.49
N GLU A 36 -13.32 16.61 0.88
CA GLU A 36 -12.66 17.50 -0.07
C GLU A 36 -11.35 16.90 -0.59
N ASN A 37 -11.08 17.11 -1.86
CA ASN A 37 -9.94 16.52 -2.53
C ASN A 37 -8.61 17.16 -2.16
N ASP A 38 -8.65 18.47 -1.85
CA ASP A 38 -7.48 19.28 -1.48
C ASP A 38 -7.23 19.34 0.04
N GLY A 39 -7.87 18.43 0.77
CA GLY A 39 -7.70 18.33 2.22
C GLY A 39 -8.76 19.07 3.02
N GLU A 40 -9.08 18.54 4.19
CA GLU A 40 -10.02 19.14 5.11
C GLU A 40 -9.81 18.69 6.56
N ARG A 41 -10.60 19.28 7.46
CA ARG A 41 -10.65 18.88 8.86
C ARG A 41 -11.69 17.78 9.08
N ILE A 42 -11.26 16.65 9.61
CA ILE A 42 -12.13 15.57 10.05
C ILE A 42 -12.34 15.67 11.56
N LYS A 43 -13.60 15.71 11.98
CA LYS A 43 -13.97 15.70 13.39
C LYS A 43 -14.95 14.58 13.69
N ILE A 44 -14.55 13.71 14.62
CA ILE A 44 -15.41 12.68 15.21
C ILE A 44 -15.75 13.11 16.64
N ALA A 45 -17.02 13.22 16.96
CA ALA A 45 -17.46 13.70 18.28
C ALA A 45 -18.64 12.89 18.81
N LEU A 46 -18.73 12.80 20.14
CA LEU A 46 -19.90 12.31 20.85
C LEU A 46 -20.63 13.52 21.45
N GLY A 47 -21.71 13.95 20.80
CA GLY A 47 -22.36 15.21 21.11
C GLY A 47 -21.41 16.40 20.91
N THR A 48 -21.11 17.14 21.96
CA THR A 48 -20.16 18.27 21.93
C THR A 48 -18.71 17.86 22.27
N PHE A 49 -18.49 16.60 22.66
CA PHE A 49 -17.18 16.11 23.09
C PHE A 49 -16.42 15.54 21.89
N PRO A 50 -15.29 16.14 21.48
CA PRO A 50 -14.48 15.62 20.39
C PRO A 50 -13.77 14.32 20.81
N ILE A 51 -13.81 13.31 19.93
CA ILE A 51 -13.06 12.05 20.09
C ILE A 51 -11.76 12.15 19.26
N HIS A 52 -11.89 12.57 17.99
CA HIS A 52 -10.78 12.86 17.09
C HIS A 52 -11.04 14.17 16.38
N ASP A 53 -9.99 14.93 16.15
CA ASP A 53 -10.05 16.24 15.50
C ASP A 53 -8.70 16.52 14.83
N PHE A 54 -8.61 16.29 13.53
CA PHE A 54 -7.38 16.42 12.75
C PHE A 54 -7.67 16.91 11.34
N SER A 55 -6.64 17.35 10.62
CA SER A 55 -6.73 17.70 9.21
C SER A 55 -5.82 16.80 8.38
N TYR A 56 -6.25 16.48 7.17
CA TYR A 56 -5.42 15.86 6.14
C TYR A 56 -5.24 16.82 4.96
N ASP A 57 -4.31 16.49 4.06
CA ASP A 57 -3.99 17.25 2.85
C ASP A 57 -3.70 16.27 1.71
N ASP A 58 -3.71 16.72 0.48
CA ASP A 58 -3.42 15.94 -0.73
C ASP A 58 -1.98 16.07 -1.22
N SER A 59 -1.22 16.99 -0.61
CA SER A 59 0.15 17.32 -1.00
C SER A 59 1.19 16.79 -0.04
N LEU A 60 2.44 16.64 -0.50
CA LEU A 60 3.55 16.19 0.34
C LEU A 60 3.63 16.98 1.67
N PRO A 61 3.88 16.31 2.79
CA PRO A 61 4.31 14.91 2.94
C PRO A 61 3.19 13.85 3.08
N TRP A 62 1.95 14.16 2.75
CA TRP A 62 0.87 13.20 2.66
C TRP A 62 1.04 12.27 1.44
N PRO A 63 0.44 11.06 1.43
CA PRO A 63 0.51 10.15 0.29
C PRO A 63 -0.25 10.71 -0.94
N GLU A 64 0.45 11.41 -1.85
CA GLU A 64 -0.15 12.09 -3.02
C GLU A 64 -0.95 11.16 -3.94
N GLN A 65 -0.59 9.87 -4.03
CA GLN A 65 -1.31 8.91 -4.86
C GLN A 65 -2.71 8.56 -4.33
N ALA A 66 -3.04 8.97 -3.11
CA ALA A 66 -4.41 8.87 -2.60
C ALA A 66 -5.34 9.89 -3.28
N ASP A 67 -4.78 10.99 -3.84
CA ASP A 67 -5.51 11.90 -4.70
C ASP A 67 -5.59 11.34 -6.13
N ALA A 68 -6.80 10.99 -6.58
CA ALA A 68 -7.11 10.48 -7.92
C ALA A 68 -6.36 9.19 -8.36
N GLY A 69 -5.45 8.64 -7.56
CA GLY A 69 -4.70 7.42 -7.86
C GLY A 69 -5.47 6.12 -7.60
N GLY A 70 -6.66 6.21 -7.01
CA GLY A 70 -7.48 5.05 -6.63
C GLY A 70 -7.11 4.41 -5.31
N PHE A 71 -6.12 4.96 -4.60
CA PHE A 71 -5.74 4.52 -3.26
C PHE A 71 -6.59 5.21 -2.18
N ALA A 72 -6.73 4.53 -1.03
CA ALA A 72 -7.15 5.15 0.22
C ALA A 72 -5.92 5.51 1.05
N MET A 73 -6.07 6.40 2.02
CA MET A 73 -5.10 6.57 3.08
C MET A 73 -5.44 5.65 4.26
N GLU A 74 -4.45 4.91 4.75
CA GLU A 74 -4.56 4.06 5.94
C GLU A 74 -3.59 4.52 7.01
N LEU A 75 -4.07 4.65 8.25
CA LEU A 75 -3.24 4.96 9.39
C LEU A 75 -2.41 3.75 9.79
N MET A 76 -1.08 3.84 9.73
CA MET A 76 -0.16 2.76 10.11
C MET A 76 -0.02 2.63 11.61
N ARG A 77 -0.17 3.73 12.35
CA ARG A 77 0.01 3.78 13.79
C ARG A 77 -1.28 4.18 14.47
N THR A 78 -1.72 3.34 15.37
CA THR A 78 -2.90 3.57 16.19
C THR A 78 -2.55 3.94 17.64
N SER A 79 -1.28 3.95 17.98
CA SER A 79 -0.78 4.32 19.29
C SER A 79 0.47 5.17 19.15
N ASP A 80 0.41 6.37 19.66
CA ASP A 80 1.57 7.09 20.08
C ASP A 80 2.34 7.85 19.00
N ASN A 81 2.08 9.13 18.83
CA ASN A 81 3.19 10.04 18.52
C ASN A 81 2.83 11.52 18.49
N SER A 82 1.61 11.84 18.75
CA SER A 82 1.27 13.22 19.03
C SER A 82 1.19 13.45 20.54
N ALA A 83 2.13 12.89 21.29
CA ALA A 83 2.15 12.92 22.75
C ALA A 83 1.84 14.30 23.38
N ASN A 84 1.63 15.31 22.57
CA ASN A 84 1.36 16.69 22.97
C ASN A 84 0.02 17.24 22.46
N ASP A 85 -0.73 16.52 21.63
CA ASP A 85 -2.06 16.97 21.20
C ASP A 85 -3.16 16.09 21.81
N PRO A 86 -3.90 16.61 22.83
CA PRO A 86 -4.98 15.87 23.46
C PRO A 86 -6.19 15.62 22.54
N LEU A 87 -6.28 16.31 21.39
CA LEU A 87 -7.35 16.14 20.40
C LEU A 87 -6.95 15.17 19.29
N ASP A 88 -5.65 14.91 19.14
CA ASP A 88 -5.11 13.92 18.20
C ASP A 88 -4.11 12.97 18.88
N PRO A 89 -4.55 12.22 19.91
CA PRO A 89 -3.65 11.36 20.69
C PRO A 89 -3.06 10.20 19.89
N LEU A 90 -3.61 9.90 18.71
CA LEU A 90 -3.17 8.84 17.82
C LEU A 90 -2.34 9.35 16.64
N GLY A 91 -2.11 10.66 16.56
CA GLY A 91 -1.29 11.26 15.51
C GLY A 91 -1.90 11.20 14.11
N HIS A 92 -3.23 11.29 14.00
CA HIS A 92 -3.90 11.32 12.69
C HIS A 92 -3.49 12.53 11.83
N GLY A 93 -3.16 13.66 12.45
CA GLY A 93 -2.67 14.86 11.76
C GLY A 93 -1.19 14.78 11.36
N ILE A 94 -0.50 13.65 11.60
CA ILE A 94 0.91 13.45 11.25
C ILE A 94 0.99 12.67 9.94
N PRO A 95 1.41 13.29 8.82
CA PRO A 95 1.42 12.66 7.50
C PRO A 95 2.20 11.34 7.43
N THR A 96 3.33 11.26 8.13
CA THR A 96 4.20 10.06 8.14
C THR A 96 3.57 8.85 8.86
N ASN A 97 2.43 9.04 9.53
CA ASN A 97 1.66 7.94 10.12
C ASN A 97 0.70 7.30 9.12
N TRP A 98 0.57 7.85 7.93
CA TRP A 98 -0.32 7.36 6.90
C TRP A 98 0.44 6.71 5.75
N ARG A 99 -0.18 5.74 5.13
CA ARG A 99 0.27 5.07 3.92
C ARG A 99 -0.86 4.92 2.91
N LEU A 100 -0.50 4.50 1.72
CA LEU A 100 -1.48 4.04 0.74
C LEU A 100 -2.11 2.72 1.20
N GLY A 101 -3.40 2.59 0.99
CA GLY A 101 -4.19 1.40 1.31
C GLY A 101 -5.39 1.26 0.38
N GLY A 102 -6.26 0.30 0.64
CA GLY A 102 -7.40 0.09 -0.23
C GLY A 102 -8.45 -0.90 0.26
N SER A 103 -8.38 -1.31 1.53
CA SER A 103 -9.27 -2.36 2.06
C SER A 103 -10.18 -1.84 3.17
N PRO A 104 -11.37 -1.29 2.87
CA PRO A 104 -12.27 -0.78 3.89
C PRO A 104 -12.71 -1.88 4.86
N GLY A 105 -12.74 -1.55 6.15
CA GLY A 105 -13.24 -2.43 7.22
C GLY A 105 -12.35 -3.63 7.56
N ARG A 106 -11.09 -3.62 7.13
CA ARG A 106 -10.09 -4.66 7.43
C ARG A 106 -8.88 -4.05 8.13
N SER A 107 -8.02 -4.93 8.70
CA SER A 107 -6.73 -4.48 9.21
C SER A 107 -5.85 -4.03 8.05
N GLY A 108 -5.27 -2.86 8.16
CA GLY A 108 -4.32 -2.35 7.21
C GLY A 108 -2.92 -2.98 7.31
N SER A 109 -2.64 -3.78 8.35
CA SER A 109 -1.34 -4.42 8.56
C SER A 109 -1.47 -5.93 8.62
N GLN A 110 -0.62 -6.64 7.89
CA GLN A 110 -0.49 -8.09 7.91
C GLN A 110 0.99 -8.44 7.96
N THR A 111 1.33 -9.38 8.83
CA THR A 111 2.69 -9.90 8.96
C THR A 111 2.79 -11.30 8.37
N PHE A 112 3.98 -11.67 7.93
CA PHE A 112 4.25 -13.02 7.44
C PHE A 112 4.14 -14.04 8.57
N GLU A 113 3.24 -15.00 8.44
CA GLU A 113 2.99 -16.06 9.44
C GLU A 113 3.54 -17.43 9.02
N GLY A 114 4.24 -17.53 7.89
CA GLY A 114 4.85 -18.77 7.40
C GLY A 114 6.01 -19.24 8.27
N ALA A 115 6.14 -20.56 8.43
CA ALA A 115 7.22 -21.14 9.22
C ALA A 115 8.59 -21.03 8.55
N ASP A 116 8.64 -21.10 7.23
CA ASP A 116 9.85 -20.93 6.41
C ASP A 116 9.60 -19.89 5.32
N PRO A 117 10.32 -18.75 5.34
CA PRO A 117 10.22 -17.73 4.30
C PRO A 117 10.60 -18.19 2.90
N LEU A 118 11.37 -19.28 2.79
CA LEU A 118 11.85 -19.83 1.52
C LEU A 118 11.06 -21.03 1.03
N ASP A 119 10.00 -21.41 1.76
CA ASP A 119 9.10 -22.48 1.32
C ASP A 119 8.40 -22.09 0.01
N ASP A 120 8.34 -23.02 -0.91
CA ASP A 120 7.62 -22.92 -2.19
C ASP A 120 6.67 -24.10 -2.25
N SER A 121 5.53 -23.97 -1.57
CA SER A 121 4.60 -25.06 -1.31
C SER A 121 3.88 -25.54 -2.57
N ASP A 122 3.63 -24.68 -3.52
CA ASP A 122 2.91 -24.95 -4.76
C ASP A 122 3.82 -25.14 -5.99
N GLN A 123 5.14 -24.90 -5.80
CA GLN A 123 6.20 -25.10 -6.78
C GLN A 123 6.08 -24.21 -8.03
N ASP A 124 5.66 -22.99 -7.85
CA ASP A 124 5.58 -22.00 -8.92
C ASP A 124 6.90 -21.21 -9.10
N GLY A 125 7.84 -21.35 -8.18
CA GLY A 125 9.15 -20.71 -8.16
C GLY A 125 9.20 -19.43 -7.34
N LEU A 126 8.11 -19.02 -6.68
CA LEU A 126 8.07 -17.91 -5.74
C LEU A 126 8.11 -18.44 -4.30
N PRO A 127 9.06 -17.98 -3.46
CA PRO A 127 9.05 -18.31 -2.05
C PRO A 127 7.87 -17.68 -1.31
N ALA A 128 7.33 -18.34 -0.30
CA ALA A 128 6.19 -17.92 0.51
C ALA A 128 6.29 -16.48 1.03
N PHE A 129 7.48 -16.03 1.41
CA PHE A 129 7.69 -14.65 1.87
C PHE A 129 7.56 -13.63 0.73
N LEU A 130 8.02 -13.97 -0.47
CA LEU A 130 7.84 -13.11 -1.65
C LEU A 130 6.37 -13.06 -2.05
N GLU A 131 5.67 -14.18 -2.00
CA GLU A 131 4.23 -14.24 -2.26
C GLU A 131 3.42 -13.42 -1.26
N HIS A 132 3.75 -13.49 0.03
CA HIS A 132 3.18 -12.60 1.04
C HIS A 132 3.37 -11.13 0.64
N ALA A 133 4.56 -10.74 0.18
CA ALA A 133 4.87 -9.37 -0.24
C ALA A 133 4.13 -8.94 -1.52
N LEU A 134 3.89 -9.87 -2.43
CA LEU A 134 3.18 -9.64 -3.69
C LEU A 134 1.64 -9.74 -3.52
N GLY A 135 1.17 -10.45 -2.50
CA GLY A 135 -0.24 -10.74 -2.28
C GLY A 135 -0.75 -11.91 -3.11
N SER A 136 0.12 -12.85 -3.48
CA SER A 136 -0.25 -14.13 -4.10
C SER A 136 -0.56 -15.21 -3.05
N ASP A 137 -0.99 -16.38 -3.50
CA ASP A 137 -1.40 -17.53 -2.67
C ASP A 137 -0.37 -18.65 -2.79
N ASN A 138 0.43 -18.86 -1.76
CA ASN A 138 1.48 -19.89 -1.63
C ASN A 138 0.99 -21.34 -1.74
N LEU A 139 -0.29 -21.56 -1.97
CA LEU A 139 -0.89 -22.88 -2.21
C LEU A 139 -1.46 -23.03 -3.62
N ASN A 140 -1.28 -22.04 -4.48
CA ASN A 140 -1.87 -22.00 -5.80
C ASN A 140 -0.86 -21.51 -6.86
N SER A 141 -0.22 -22.44 -7.54
CA SER A 141 0.79 -22.22 -8.57
C SER A 141 0.35 -21.41 -9.81
N LEU A 142 -0.92 -21.00 -9.86
CA LEU A 142 -1.45 -20.08 -10.88
C LEU A 142 -1.56 -18.64 -10.35
N SER A 143 -1.17 -18.41 -9.10
CA SER A 143 -1.22 -17.10 -8.44
C SER A 143 0.20 -16.68 -8.07
N GLY A 144 0.85 -15.87 -8.87
CA GLY A 144 2.16 -15.36 -8.48
C GLY A 144 3.03 -14.94 -9.66
N PRO A 145 3.50 -15.85 -10.51
CA PRO A 145 4.44 -15.52 -11.57
C PRO A 145 3.98 -14.43 -12.54
N GLU A 146 2.67 -14.33 -12.78
CA GLU A 146 2.06 -13.31 -13.61
C GLU A 146 2.10 -11.89 -12.99
N LEU A 147 2.37 -11.81 -11.68
CA LEU A 147 2.50 -10.55 -10.96
C LEU A 147 3.87 -9.88 -11.16
N LEU A 148 4.78 -10.54 -11.89
CA LEU A 148 6.13 -10.08 -12.16
C LEU A 148 6.33 -10.03 -13.68
N SER A 149 6.77 -8.90 -14.21
CA SER A 149 7.10 -8.77 -15.63
C SER A 149 8.33 -7.88 -15.84
N ALA A 150 9.09 -8.18 -16.87
CA ALA A 150 10.19 -7.34 -17.33
C ALA A 150 10.05 -7.11 -18.82
N GLU A 151 10.11 -5.85 -19.24
CA GLU A 151 9.96 -5.45 -20.64
C GLU A 151 11.15 -4.59 -21.07
N ARG A 152 11.52 -4.71 -22.33
CA ARG A 152 12.51 -3.83 -22.94
C ARG A 152 11.92 -3.16 -24.16
N GLN A 153 11.78 -1.84 -24.08
CA GLN A 153 11.28 -1.02 -25.16
C GLN A 153 12.25 0.14 -25.41
N ASP A 154 12.63 0.35 -26.68
CA ASP A 154 13.52 1.45 -27.12
C ASP A 154 14.83 1.55 -26.31
N GLY A 155 15.38 0.40 -25.92
CA GLY A 155 16.60 0.31 -25.12
C GLY A 155 16.41 0.47 -23.63
N THR A 156 15.24 0.90 -23.18
CA THR A 156 14.88 1.01 -21.76
C THR A 156 14.36 -0.32 -21.23
N LEU A 157 14.87 -0.75 -20.09
CA LEU A 157 14.39 -1.93 -19.36
C LEU A 157 13.47 -1.45 -18.24
N THR A 158 12.27 -2.02 -18.19
CA THR A 158 11.33 -1.80 -17.08
C THR A 158 11.05 -3.11 -16.36
N PHE A 159 10.84 -3.02 -15.07
CA PHE A 159 10.44 -4.14 -14.23
C PHE A 159 9.18 -3.76 -13.47
N THR A 160 8.12 -4.51 -13.69
CA THR A 160 6.80 -4.25 -13.10
C THR A 160 6.42 -5.42 -12.21
N PHE A 161 5.90 -5.12 -11.03
CA PHE A 161 5.40 -6.12 -10.10
C PHE A 161 4.22 -5.58 -9.30
N GLN A 162 3.41 -6.51 -8.79
CA GLN A 162 2.39 -6.22 -7.79
C GLN A 162 3.02 -6.21 -6.40
N ARG A 163 2.56 -5.34 -5.53
CA ARG A 163 2.86 -5.41 -4.09
C ARG A 163 1.59 -5.35 -3.26
N LYS A 164 1.58 -6.06 -2.16
CA LYS A 164 0.52 -6.01 -1.15
C LYS A 164 0.78 -4.85 -0.21
N LEU A 165 -0.17 -3.91 -0.14
CA LEU A 165 -0.03 -2.70 0.67
C LEU A 165 -0.02 -2.98 2.18
N SER A 166 -0.65 -4.07 2.61
CA SER A 166 -0.73 -4.46 4.01
C SER A 166 0.47 -5.28 4.53
N ALA A 167 1.41 -5.65 3.67
CA ALA A 167 2.62 -6.39 4.07
C ALA A 167 3.66 -5.43 4.68
N ASP A 168 3.40 -4.95 5.91
CA ASP A 168 4.21 -3.93 6.59
C ASP A 168 5.55 -4.44 7.12
N ASP A 169 5.69 -5.74 7.22
CA ASP A 169 6.92 -6.42 7.62
C ASP A 169 7.88 -6.71 6.45
N VAL A 170 7.54 -6.22 5.24
CA VAL A 170 8.35 -6.46 4.04
C VAL A 170 8.86 -5.16 3.44
N LEU A 171 10.19 -5.08 3.28
CA LEU A 171 10.83 -4.11 2.40
C LEU A 171 11.13 -4.75 1.04
N LEU A 172 10.47 -4.26 0.00
CA LEU A 172 10.76 -4.63 -1.38
C LEU A 172 11.78 -3.67 -1.98
N THR A 173 12.83 -4.23 -2.58
CA THR A 173 13.90 -3.46 -3.22
C THR A 173 14.14 -4.01 -4.62
N VAL A 174 14.15 -3.13 -5.62
CA VAL A 174 14.55 -3.50 -6.99
C VAL A 174 16.03 -3.23 -7.15
N GLU A 175 16.76 -4.26 -7.53
CA GLU A 175 18.21 -4.20 -7.73
C GLU A 175 18.55 -4.50 -9.19
N VAL A 176 19.64 -3.90 -9.67
CA VAL A 176 20.19 -4.10 -11.01
C VAL A 176 21.61 -4.66 -10.96
N SER A 177 21.96 -5.45 -11.97
CA SER A 177 23.31 -5.99 -12.14
C SER A 177 23.67 -6.09 -13.62
N ARG A 178 24.97 -5.95 -13.94
CA ARG A 178 25.54 -6.17 -15.27
C ARG A 178 26.23 -7.53 -15.43
N ASP A 179 26.51 -8.20 -14.30
CA ASP A 179 27.32 -9.40 -14.24
C ASP A 179 26.72 -10.52 -13.38
N LEU A 180 25.56 -10.30 -12.76
CA LEU A 180 24.89 -11.18 -11.79
C LEU A 180 25.68 -11.37 -10.48
N ILE A 181 26.75 -10.62 -10.27
CA ILE A 181 27.62 -10.70 -9.08
C ILE A 181 27.41 -9.46 -8.21
N LEU A 182 27.60 -8.29 -8.82
CA LEU A 182 27.36 -7.02 -8.12
C LEU A 182 25.96 -6.51 -8.41
N TRP A 183 25.17 -6.35 -7.35
CA TRP A 183 23.82 -5.81 -7.38
C TRP A 183 23.79 -4.44 -6.73
N THR A 184 23.14 -3.49 -7.34
CA THR A 184 22.99 -2.11 -6.83
C THR A 184 21.53 -1.65 -6.88
N ASN A 185 21.19 -0.64 -6.08
CA ASN A 185 19.87 -0.03 -6.04
C ASN A 185 19.76 1.15 -7.03
N GLU A 186 20.49 1.10 -8.14
CA GLU A 186 20.46 2.14 -9.18
C GLU A 186 19.21 2.01 -10.04
N THR A 187 18.04 2.11 -9.38
CA THR A 187 16.71 2.06 -9.99
C THR A 187 15.89 3.27 -9.56
N ALA A 188 14.97 3.66 -10.41
CA ALA A 188 13.99 4.72 -10.12
C ALA A 188 12.56 4.19 -10.30
N LEU A 189 11.67 4.64 -9.44
CA LEU A 189 10.24 4.44 -9.58
C LEU A 189 9.75 5.22 -10.80
N VAL A 190 9.08 4.53 -11.72
CA VAL A 190 8.45 5.12 -12.90
C VAL A 190 6.99 5.42 -12.62
N SER A 191 6.28 4.46 -12.03
CA SER A 191 4.87 4.59 -11.69
C SER A 191 4.49 3.65 -10.55
N GLU A 192 3.50 4.07 -9.79
CA GLU A 192 2.76 3.23 -8.88
C GLU A 192 1.27 3.55 -9.05
N VAL A 193 0.47 2.55 -9.34
CA VAL A 193 -0.98 2.68 -9.54
C VAL A 193 -1.72 1.67 -8.69
N ALA A 194 -2.95 2.00 -8.31
CA ALA A 194 -3.78 1.09 -7.53
C ALA A 194 -4.03 -0.21 -8.31
N GLY A 195 -3.81 -1.32 -7.63
CA GLY A 195 -4.21 -2.65 -8.06
C GLY A 195 -5.56 -3.06 -7.47
N ASN A 196 -5.86 -4.33 -7.50
CA ASN A 196 -7.06 -4.88 -6.90
C ASN A 196 -6.81 -5.24 -5.42
N GLU A 197 -7.86 -5.20 -4.60
CA GLU A 197 -7.89 -5.78 -3.25
C GLU A 197 -6.74 -5.38 -2.31
N GLY A 198 -6.38 -4.08 -2.29
CA GLY A 198 -5.34 -3.58 -1.38
C GLY A 198 -3.93 -3.88 -1.86
N THR A 199 -3.74 -3.94 -3.17
CA THR A 199 -2.43 -4.04 -3.83
C THR A 199 -2.11 -2.78 -4.63
N SER A 200 -0.84 -2.64 -5.06
CA SER A 200 -0.43 -1.69 -6.07
C SER A 200 0.41 -2.37 -7.15
N ILE A 201 0.39 -1.80 -8.35
CA ILE A 201 1.25 -2.19 -9.47
C ILE A 201 2.36 -1.16 -9.56
N VAL A 202 3.58 -1.61 -9.41
CA VAL A 202 4.77 -0.76 -9.28
C VAL A 202 5.72 -1.04 -10.43
N THR A 203 6.20 0.02 -11.10
CA THR A 203 7.13 -0.09 -12.22
C THR A 203 8.42 0.66 -11.91
N TYR A 204 9.55 0.00 -12.08
CA TYR A 204 10.90 0.54 -11.92
C TYR A 204 11.69 0.50 -13.22
N THR A 205 12.67 1.39 -13.35
CA THR A 205 13.66 1.41 -14.41
C THR A 205 15.06 1.65 -13.82
N PRO A 206 16.14 1.17 -14.48
CA PRO A 206 17.50 1.57 -14.11
C PRO A 206 17.71 3.08 -14.27
N THR A 207 18.49 3.70 -13.38
CA THR A 207 18.83 5.13 -13.44
C THR A 207 19.97 5.47 -14.40
N PHE A 208 20.53 4.48 -15.07
CA PHE A 208 21.61 4.64 -16.01
C PHE A 208 21.25 4.06 -17.39
N GLU A 209 21.79 4.63 -18.47
CA GLU A 209 21.61 4.08 -19.79
C GLU A 209 22.41 2.76 -19.96
N ALA A 210 21.70 1.69 -20.26
CA ALA A 210 22.34 0.47 -20.74
C ALA A 210 22.82 0.73 -22.17
N GLY A 211 24.13 0.75 -22.41
CA GLY A 211 24.68 0.78 -23.77
C GLY A 211 24.10 -0.38 -24.62
N ASN A 212 24.09 -0.25 -25.95
CA ASN A 212 23.42 -1.18 -26.86
C ASN A 212 23.86 -2.66 -26.72
N ASP A 213 25.02 -2.93 -26.14
CA ASP A 213 25.59 -4.28 -25.97
C ASP A 213 25.66 -4.72 -24.50
N ALA A 214 25.14 -3.93 -23.56
CA ALA A 214 25.23 -4.25 -22.14
C ALA A 214 24.17 -5.29 -21.74
N ARG A 215 24.61 -6.38 -21.13
CA ARG A 215 23.72 -7.26 -20.38
C ARG A 215 23.27 -6.51 -19.12
N LEU A 216 21.97 -6.52 -18.90
CA LEU A 216 21.37 -5.92 -17.73
C LEU A 216 20.37 -6.89 -17.12
N PHE A 217 20.46 -7.08 -15.83
CA PHE A 217 19.60 -7.95 -15.06
C PHE A 217 18.93 -7.12 -13.98
N MET A 218 17.67 -7.41 -13.70
CA MET A 218 16.92 -6.85 -12.58
C MET A 218 16.40 -7.97 -11.71
N ARG A 219 16.30 -7.72 -10.41
CA ARG A 219 15.65 -8.62 -9.47
C ARG A 219 14.85 -7.85 -8.44
N LEU A 220 13.82 -8.49 -7.93
CA LEU A 220 13.10 -8.07 -6.74
C LEU A 220 13.70 -8.78 -5.53
N ARG A 221 13.99 -8.02 -4.50
CA ARG A 221 14.45 -8.53 -3.21
C ARG A 221 13.44 -8.15 -2.13
N ALA A 222 12.92 -9.16 -1.45
CA ALA A 222 12.13 -8.99 -0.25
C ALA A 222 13.02 -9.15 0.99
N THR A 223 12.89 -8.24 1.93
CA THR A 223 13.63 -8.28 3.21
C THR A 223 12.64 -8.11 4.34
N LEU A 224 12.70 -9.00 5.33
CA LEU A 224 11.90 -8.87 6.55
C LEU A 224 12.39 -7.64 7.32
N VAL A 225 11.46 -6.81 7.72
CA VAL A 225 11.68 -5.67 8.59
C VAL A 225 10.74 -5.77 9.78
N ASP A 226 11.11 -5.19 10.92
CA ASP A 226 10.18 -5.10 12.03
C ASP A 226 9.00 -4.25 11.57
N PRO A 227 7.75 -4.77 11.66
CA PRO A 227 6.59 -3.96 11.34
C PRO A 227 6.59 -2.72 12.22
N LEU A 228 6.23 -1.59 11.64
CA LEU A 228 6.14 -0.34 12.37
C LEU A 228 5.18 -0.53 13.56
N PRO A 229 5.60 -0.18 14.78
CA PRO A 229 4.81 -0.39 16.00
C PRO A 229 3.50 0.39 15.97
#